data_7df40c52d0ef79a2d58d51944e9c0c64
#
_entry.id   7df40c52d0ef79a2d58d51944e9c0c64
#
_cell.length_a   1.000
_cell.length_b   1.000
_cell.length_c   1.000
_cell.angle_alpha   90.00
_cell.angle_beta   90.00
_cell.angle_gamma   90.00
#
_symmetry.space_group_name_H-M   'P 1'
#
loop_
_entity.id
_entity.type
_entity.pdbx_description
1 polymer ?
#
loop_
_entity_poly.entity_id
_entity_poly.type
_entity_poly.pdbx_seq_one_letter_code
_entity_poly.pdbx_strand_id
1 'polypeptide(L)'
;MNIRIYQGNEITPEAGDANIVIDVIRAFTVAHHAFLGGVKEIWLADSKEAAFCIKDKYPHVLLTGERNGLPIPGFDLGHSPDAIAKQPLAGKTLVQTSTNGVKAAFRALCAKEVYVTGFSNAKMTAKWVLRKWKGKDNARINMIASHPTGEDDLACALYMESILTGSGTIKPESVIKEIVNASVAKKFLDPGQPAFNPADLEFCSNETDCGFVMKIDPTGEFPTIVRVEDE
;
A
#
# COMPACT_ATOMS: atom_id res chain seq x y z
N MET A 1 -11.58 -11.42 17.80
CA MET A 1 -10.73 -11.14 16.64
C MET A 1 -9.28 -11.45 17.04
N ASN A 2 -8.57 -12.25 16.24
CA ASN A 2 -7.16 -12.61 16.47
C ASN A 2 -6.32 -11.85 15.45
N ILE A 3 -5.45 -10.95 15.93
CA ILE A 3 -4.62 -10.09 15.11
C ILE A 3 -3.19 -10.58 15.16
N ARG A 4 -2.53 -10.67 14.01
CA ARG A 4 -1.09 -10.99 13.90
C ARG A 4 -0.41 -9.99 12.98
N ILE A 5 0.79 -9.57 13.40
CA ILE A 5 1.65 -8.71 12.59
C ILE A 5 2.82 -9.55 12.09
N TYR A 6 3.05 -9.51 10.79
CA TYR A 6 4.19 -10.08 10.09
C TYR A 6 5.05 -8.96 9.53
N GLN A 7 6.35 -9.15 9.44
CA GLN A 7 7.25 -8.16 8.84
C GLN A 7 8.13 -8.81 7.78
N GLY A 8 8.02 -8.34 6.54
CA GLY A 8 8.79 -8.78 5.40
C GLY A 8 7.95 -9.22 4.20
N ASN A 9 8.51 -9.03 3.00
CA ASN A 9 7.85 -9.33 1.72
C ASN A 9 7.96 -10.80 1.28
N GLU A 10 8.75 -11.61 1.96
CA GLU A 10 8.91 -13.05 1.69
C GLU A 10 7.97 -13.92 2.52
N ILE A 11 7.28 -13.34 3.49
CA ILE A 11 6.40 -14.07 4.39
C ILE A 11 5.07 -14.35 3.70
N THR A 12 4.66 -15.63 3.69
CA THR A 12 3.28 -16.01 3.37
C THR A 12 2.56 -16.15 4.71
N PRO A 13 1.60 -15.26 5.02
CA PRO A 13 0.87 -15.36 6.28
C PRO A 13 0.00 -16.63 6.29
N GLU A 14 -0.36 -17.09 7.48
CA GLU A 14 -1.38 -18.12 7.61
C GLU A 14 -2.70 -17.64 7.00
N ALA A 15 -3.47 -18.57 6.41
CA ALA A 15 -4.78 -18.22 5.85
C ALA A 15 -5.66 -17.54 6.92
N GLY A 16 -6.20 -16.39 6.57
CA GLY A 16 -7.00 -15.54 7.45
C GLY A 16 -8.32 -15.11 6.81
N ASP A 17 -9.12 -14.41 7.60
CA ASP A 17 -10.34 -13.78 7.11
C ASP A 17 -10.02 -12.50 6.36
N ALA A 18 -9.02 -11.74 6.84
CA ALA A 18 -8.48 -10.59 6.12
C ALA A 18 -6.96 -10.52 6.28
N ASN A 19 -6.28 -10.21 5.18
CA ASN A 19 -4.88 -9.78 5.17
C ASN A 19 -4.82 -8.30 4.82
N ILE A 20 -4.00 -7.53 5.53
CA ILE A 20 -3.76 -6.11 5.29
C ILE A 20 -2.28 -5.93 5.00
N VAL A 21 -1.94 -5.60 3.77
CA VAL A 21 -0.54 -5.36 3.38
C VAL A 21 -0.24 -3.87 3.46
N ILE A 22 0.81 -3.55 4.18
CA ILE A 22 1.19 -2.18 4.52
C ILE A 22 2.52 -1.85 3.85
N ASP A 23 2.53 -0.80 3.03
CA ASP A 23 3.73 -0.21 2.43
C ASP A 23 3.55 1.31 2.43
N VAL A 24 4.16 1.95 3.43
CA VAL A 24 4.02 3.39 3.68
C VAL A 24 4.93 4.16 2.73
N ILE A 25 6.21 3.83 2.68
CA ILE A 25 7.18 4.48 1.81
C ILE A 25 7.66 3.47 0.75
N ARG A 26 6.89 3.38 -0.42
CA ARG A 26 5.86 4.31 -0.94
C ARG A 26 4.68 3.60 -1.61
N ALA A 27 4.73 2.25 -1.81
CA ALA A 27 3.91 1.59 -2.82
C ALA A 27 2.40 1.85 -2.67
N PHE A 28 1.85 1.70 -1.47
CA PHE A 28 0.40 1.87 -1.30
C PHE A 28 -0.02 3.30 -0.95
N THR A 29 0.92 4.17 -0.57
CA THR A 29 0.70 5.61 -0.61
C THR A 29 0.55 6.10 -2.06
N VAL A 30 1.37 5.62 -2.99
CA VAL A 30 1.24 5.88 -4.44
C VAL A 30 -0.12 5.40 -4.96
N ALA A 31 -0.52 4.16 -4.64
CA ALA A 31 -1.82 3.62 -5.05
C ALA A 31 -2.98 4.47 -4.50
N HIS A 32 -2.93 4.87 -3.23
CA HIS A 32 -3.96 5.71 -2.61
C HIS A 32 -4.10 7.05 -3.33
N HIS A 33 -2.99 7.75 -3.59
CA HIS A 33 -3.03 9.04 -4.30
C HIS A 33 -3.42 8.90 -5.77
N ALA A 34 -3.13 7.76 -6.41
CA ALA A 34 -3.65 7.45 -7.74
C ALA A 34 -5.18 7.34 -7.74
N PHE A 35 -5.78 6.67 -6.75
CA PHE A 35 -7.24 6.62 -6.60
C PHE A 35 -7.87 7.98 -6.25
N LEU A 36 -7.20 8.80 -5.43
CA LEU A 36 -7.64 10.17 -5.20
C LEU A 36 -7.62 11.01 -6.49
N GLY A 37 -6.68 10.73 -7.40
CA GLY A 37 -6.61 11.30 -8.75
C GLY A 37 -7.61 10.69 -9.76
N GLY A 38 -8.49 9.78 -9.33
CA GLY A 38 -9.55 9.20 -10.15
C GLY A 38 -9.12 8.00 -11.01
N VAL A 39 -8.02 7.34 -10.69
CA VAL A 39 -7.63 6.07 -11.33
C VAL A 39 -8.77 5.06 -11.18
N LYS A 40 -9.09 4.34 -12.27
CA LYS A 40 -10.16 3.36 -12.30
C LYS A 40 -9.80 2.12 -11.46
N GLU A 41 -8.60 1.58 -11.69
CA GLU A 41 -8.10 0.35 -11.06
C GLU A 41 -6.58 0.27 -11.22
N ILE A 42 -5.93 -0.58 -10.40
CA ILE A 42 -4.49 -0.79 -10.47
C ILE A 42 -4.23 -2.30 -10.55
N TRP A 43 -3.72 -2.78 -11.68
CA TRP A 43 -3.29 -4.17 -11.86
C TRP A 43 -1.91 -4.36 -11.24
N LEU A 44 -1.72 -5.45 -10.52
CA LEU A 44 -0.43 -5.77 -9.91
C LEU A 44 0.41 -6.66 -10.83
N ALA A 45 1.67 -6.30 -10.96
CA ALA A 45 2.67 -7.11 -11.66
C ALA A 45 3.80 -7.49 -10.68
N ASP A 46 4.16 -8.77 -10.62
CA ASP A 46 5.17 -9.30 -9.70
C ASP A 46 6.61 -8.92 -10.10
N SER A 47 6.79 -8.49 -11.35
CA SER A 47 8.08 -8.11 -11.93
C SER A 47 7.90 -7.00 -12.97
N LYS A 48 9.01 -6.33 -13.32
CA LYS A 48 9.01 -5.35 -14.41
C LYS A 48 8.76 -6.03 -15.76
N GLU A 49 9.23 -7.24 -15.93
CA GLU A 49 9.03 -8.05 -17.13
C GLU A 49 7.54 -8.35 -17.32
N ALA A 50 6.86 -8.79 -16.26
CA ALA A 50 5.41 -8.98 -16.26
C ALA A 50 4.66 -7.67 -16.58
N ALA A 51 5.08 -6.55 -16.00
CA ALA A 51 4.49 -5.24 -16.30
C ALA A 51 4.62 -4.86 -17.78
N PHE A 52 5.78 -5.08 -18.41
CA PHE A 52 5.95 -4.86 -19.85
C PHE A 52 5.09 -5.80 -20.68
N CYS A 53 5.01 -7.10 -20.35
CA CYS A 53 4.12 -8.03 -21.04
C CYS A 53 2.65 -7.59 -20.96
N ILE A 54 2.22 -7.07 -19.81
CA ILE A 54 0.87 -6.51 -19.66
C ILE A 54 0.70 -5.29 -20.58
N LYS A 55 1.67 -4.37 -20.60
CA LYS A 55 1.62 -3.18 -21.47
C LYS A 55 1.55 -3.54 -22.94
N ASP A 56 2.32 -4.54 -23.38
CA ASP A 56 2.31 -5.01 -24.76
C ASP A 56 0.93 -5.57 -25.15
N LYS A 57 0.27 -6.30 -24.25
CA LYS A 57 -1.08 -6.83 -24.44
C LYS A 57 -2.17 -5.77 -24.32
N TYR A 58 -1.97 -4.79 -23.46
CA TYR A 58 -2.92 -3.71 -23.14
C TYR A 58 -2.25 -2.33 -23.28
N PRO A 59 -2.04 -1.81 -24.50
CA PRO A 59 -1.26 -0.58 -24.73
C PRO A 59 -1.79 0.68 -24.04
N HIS A 60 -3.07 0.68 -23.63
CA HIS A 60 -3.73 1.83 -22.98
C HIS A 60 -3.40 1.98 -21.49
N VAL A 61 -2.85 0.94 -20.83
CA VAL A 61 -2.49 1.02 -19.41
C VAL A 61 -1.22 1.86 -19.20
N LEU A 62 -1.05 2.43 -18.03
CA LEU A 62 0.16 3.16 -17.66
C LEU A 62 0.97 2.35 -16.64
N LEU A 63 2.25 2.16 -16.92
CA LEU A 63 3.17 1.48 -16.00
C LEU A 63 3.66 2.44 -14.92
N THR A 64 3.56 2.04 -13.66
CA THR A 64 4.14 2.74 -12.51
C THR A 64 4.89 1.75 -11.61
N GLY A 65 5.96 2.20 -10.99
CA GLY A 65 6.69 1.32 -10.08
C GLY A 65 8.12 1.73 -9.81
N GLU A 66 8.78 0.88 -9.02
CA GLU A 66 10.17 1.07 -8.62
C GLU A 66 10.91 -0.27 -8.50
N ARG A 67 12.24 -0.20 -8.57
CA ARG A 67 13.13 -1.27 -8.18
C ARG A 67 14.18 -0.73 -7.22
N ASN A 68 14.22 -1.26 -5.97
CA ASN A 68 15.07 -0.76 -4.89
C ASN A 68 14.89 0.76 -4.62
N GLY A 69 13.67 1.26 -4.77
CA GLY A 69 13.31 2.66 -4.62
C GLY A 69 13.55 3.53 -5.85
N LEU A 70 14.23 3.03 -6.88
CA LEU A 70 14.58 3.79 -8.08
C LEU A 70 13.56 3.59 -9.20
N PRO A 71 13.32 4.60 -10.05
CA PRO A 71 12.45 4.49 -11.22
C PRO A 71 12.89 3.36 -12.16
N ILE A 72 11.92 2.68 -12.77
CA ILE A 72 12.18 1.62 -13.76
C ILE A 72 12.25 2.28 -15.14
N PRO A 73 13.39 2.17 -15.87
CA PRO A 73 13.49 2.68 -17.22
C PRO A 73 12.41 2.10 -18.14
N GLY A 74 11.74 2.95 -18.91
CA GLY A 74 10.67 2.57 -19.83
C GLY A 74 9.27 2.51 -19.21
N PHE A 75 9.11 2.78 -17.91
CA PHE A 75 7.79 2.97 -17.32
C PHE A 75 7.26 4.37 -17.63
N ASP A 76 5.93 4.47 -17.75
CA ASP A 76 5.24 5.74 -18.07
C ASP A 76 5.31 6.73 -16.89
N LEU A 77 5.25 6.21 -15.66
CA LEU A 77 5.20 6.95 -14.41
C LEU A 77 6.26 6.44 -13.43
N GLY A 78 6.80 7.36 -12.62
CA GLY A 78 7.63 7.00 -11.48
C GLY A 78 6.80 6.43 -10.31
N HIS A 79 7.45 6.33 -9.15
CA HIS A 79 6.86 5.79 -7.93
C HIS A 79 6.86 6.85 -6.79
N SER A 80 6.55 8.08 -7.15
CA SER A 80 6.45 9.23 -6.24
C SER A 80 4.99 9.61 -6.06
N PRO A 81 4.44 9.56 -4.83
CA PRO A 81 3.06 9.98 -4.58
C PRO A 81 2.84 11.45 -4.91
N ASP A 82 3.82 12.35 -4.67
CA ASP A 82 3.76 13.75 -5.09
C ASP A 82 3.64 13.88 -6.62
N ALA A 83 4.45 13.13 -7.37
CA ALA A 83 4.39 13.16 -8.83
C ALA A 83 3.06 12.56 -9.36
N ILE A 84 2.59 11.46 -8.78
CA ILE A 84 1.32 10.81 -9.15
C ILE A 84 0.13 11.75 -8.91
N ALA A 85 0.09 12.45 -7.79
CA ALA A 85 -0.99 13.38 -7.47
C ALA A 85 -1.14 14.54 -8.47
N LYS A 86 -0.08 14.83 -9.24
CA LYS A 86 -0.04 15.89 -10.26
C LYS A 86 -0.40 15.40 -11.68
N GLN A 87 -0.60 14.08 -11.87
CA GLN A 87 -0.90 13.52 -13.19
C GLN A 87 -2.40 13.49 -13.50
N PRO A 88 -2.81 13.65 -14.76
CA PRO A 88 -4.20 13.51 -15.18
C PRO A 88 -4.58 12.03 -15.33
N LEU A 89 -4.84 11.36 -14.21
CA LEU A 89 -5.04 9.90 -14.14
C LEU A 89 -6.52 9.47 -14.14
N ALA A 90 -7.48 10.41 -14.17
CA ALA A 90 -8.89 10.08 -14.10
C ALA A 90 -9.31 9.07 -15.19
N GLY A 91 -9.93 7.97 -14.77
CA GLY A 91 -10.39 6.88 -15.64
C GLY A 91 -9.29 5.99 -16.21
N LYS A 92 -8.02 6.21 -15.86
CA LYS A 92 -6.91 5.36 -16.31
C LYS A 92 -6.81 4.07 -15.50
N THR A 93 -6.26 3.03 -16.14
CA THR A 93 -5.81 1.80 -15.48
C THR A 93 -4.30 1.86 -15.35
N LEU A 94 -3.78 1.64 -14.14
CA LEU A 94 -2.34 1.52 -13.89
C LEU A 94 -1.93 0.06 -13.80
N VAL A 95 -0.67 -0.22 -14.11
CA VAL A 95 0.02 -1.48 -13.76
C VAL A 95 1.13 -1.13 -12.80
N GLN A 96 1.08 -1.68 -11.59
CA GLN A 96 2.02 -1.35 -10.53
C GLN A 96 2.91 -2.53 -10.17
N THR A 97 4.22 -2.27 -10.05
CA THR A 97 5.19 -3.20 -9.45
C THR A 97 6.04 -2.48 -8.41
N SER A 98 6.45 -3.18 -7.35
CA SER A 98 7.37 -2.64 -6.34
C SER A 98 8.21 -3.74 -5.70
N THR A 99 9.31 -3.34 -5.07
CA THR A 99 10.27 -4.24 -4.43
C THR A 99 9.65 -4.99 -3.25
N ASN A 100 8.83 -4.30 -2.44
CA ASN A 100 8.27 -4.84 -1.19
C ASN A 100 6.74 -4.99 -1.24
N GLY A 101 6.00 -3.90 -1.35
CA GLY A 101 4.55 -3.88 -1.19
C GLY A 101 3.80 -4.81 -2.14
N VAL A 102 4.08 -4.73 -3.45
CA VAL A 102 3.42 -5.60 -4.45
C VAL A 102 3.82 -7.06 -4.23
N LYS A 103 5.10 -7.33 -3.93
CA LYS A 103 5.56 -8.70 -3.65
C LYS A 103 4.87 -9.29 -2.41
N ALA A 104 4.76 -8.51 -1.33
CA ALA A 104 4.01 -8.91 -0.14
C ALA A 104 2.51 -9.12 -0.44
N ALA A 105 1.92 -8.28 -1.31
CA ALA A 105 0.53 -8.42 -1.73
C ALA A 105 0.27 -9.77 -2.43
N PHE A 106 1.14 -10.19 -3.34
CA PHE A 106 1.02 -11.53 -3.96
C PHE A 106 1.08 -12.67 -2.93
N ARG A 107 1.92 -12.55 -1.90
CA ARG A 107 2.01 -13.54 -0.81
C ARG A 107 0.79 -13.54 0.10
N ALA A 108 0.09 -12.42 0.17
CA ALA A 108 -1.07 -12.24 1.04
C ALA A 108 -2.40 -12.74 0.43
N LEU A 109 -2.42 -13.20 -0.83
CA LEU A 109 -3.65 -13.60 -1.55
C LEU A 109 -4.34 -14.85 -0.98
N CYS A 110 -3.78 -15.50 0.03
CA CYS A 110 -4.33 -16.68 0.69
C CYS A 110 -5.50 -16.40 1.66
N ALA A 111 -5.84 -15.13 1.92
CA ALA A 111 -6.97 -14.76 2.78
C ALA A 111 -8.28 -14.64 1.98
N LYS A 112 -9.44 -14.63 2.70
CA LYS A 112 -10.74 -14.38 2.09
C LYS A 112 -10.82 -12.96 1.48
N GLU A 113 -10.19 -12.00 2.13
CA GLU A 113 -10.08 -10.62 1.66
C GLU A 113 -8.67 -10.09 1.86
N VAL A 114 -8.20 -9.32 0.90
CA VAL A 114 -6.89 -8.69 0.98
C VAL A 114 -7.05 -7.20 0.76
N TYR A 115 -6.54 -6.43 1.72
CA TYR A 115 -6.48 -4.97 1.68
C TYR A 115 -5.04 -4.51 1.56
N VAL A 116 -4.85 -3.37 0.93
CA VAL A 116 -3.54 -2.71 0.85
C VAL A 116 -3.64 -1.29 1.36
N THR A 117 -2.61 -0.81 2.04
CA THR A 117 -2.65 0.52 2.65
C THR A 117 -1.25 1.10 2.84
N GLY A 118 -1.13 2.43 2.68
CA GLY A 118 -0.10 3.24 3.31
C GLY A 118 -0.64 3.83 4.62
N PHE A 119 0.13 4.71 5.28
CA PHE A 119 -0.37 5.44 6.43
C PHE A 119 -1.51 6.40 6.04
N SER A 120 -1.46 6.96 4.83
CA SER A 120 -2.43 7.93 4.32
C SER A 120 -3.89 7.46 4.36
N ASN A 121 -4.17 6.15 4.30
CA ASN A 121 -5.52 5.59 4.45
C ASN A 121 -5.61 4.46 5.50
N ALA A 122 -4.60 4.32 6.37
CA ALA A 122 -4.52 3.27 7.39
C ALA A 122 -5.71 3.26 8.34
N LYS A 123 -6.09 4.43 8.86
CA LYS A 123 -7.22 4.59 9.78
C LYS A 123 -8.54 4.17 9.15
N MET A 124 -8.78 4.56 7.90
CA MET A 124 -9.97 4.17 7.17
C MET A 124 -10.01 2.66 6.98
N THR A 125 -8.88 2.06 6.53
CA THR A 125 -8.75 0.61 6.34
C THR A 125 -8.97 -0.16 7.66
N ALA A 126 -8.37 0.29 8.77
CA ALA A 126 -8.57 -0.34 10.07
C ALA A 126 -10.02 -0.26 10.55
N LYS A 127 -10.67 0.91 10.42
CA LYS A 127 -12.09 1.07 10.77
C LYS A 127 -13.00 0.21 9.90
N TRP A 128 -12.71 0.09 8.61
CA TRP A 128 -13.44 -0.76 7.67
C TRP A 128 -13.37 -2.22 8.09
N VAL A 129 -12.17 -2.74 8.32
CA VAL A 129 -11.95 -4.11 8.77
C VAL A 129 -12.60 -4.35 10.12
N LEU A 130 -12.48 -3.41 11.06
CA LEU A 130 -13.13 -3.51 12.36
C LEU A 130 -14.66 -3.64 12.22
N ARG A 131 -15.33 -2.78 11.43
CA ARG A 131 -16.79 -2.86 11.22
C ARG A 131 -17.22 -4.19 10.63
N LYS A 132 -16.48 -4.67 9.63
CA LYS A 132 -16.81 -5.90 8.92
C LYS A 132 -16.65 -7.16 9.76
N TRP A 133 -15.67 -7.17 10.65
CA TRP A 133 -15.30 -8.36 11.43
C TRP A 133 -15.62 -8.25 12.92
N LYS A 134 -16.14 -7.12 13.38
CA LYS A 134 -16.59 -6.93 14.77
C LYS A 134 -17.70 -7.94 15.12
N GLY A 135 -17.54 -8.60 16.28
CA GLY A 135 -18.50 -9.61 16.75
C GLY A 135 -18.41 -10.97 16.06
N LYS A 136 -17.47 -11.15 15.12
CA LYS A 136 -17.15 -12.47 14.58
C LYS A 136 -16.08 -13.10 15.45
N ASP A 137 -16.50 -14.06 16.29
CA ASP A 137 -15.58 -14.81 17.13
C ASP A 137 -14.57 -15.56 16.27
N ASN A 138 -13.29 -15.52 16.68
CA ASN A 138 -12.16 -16.14 16.00
C ASN A 138 -11.79 -15.59 14.61
N ALA A 139 -12.35 -14.45 14.17
CA ALA A 139 -11.86 -13.82 12.95
C ALA A 139 -10.36 -13.55 13.03
N ARG A 140 -9.62 -14.04 12.03
CA ARG A 140 -8.17 -13.87 11.93
C ARG A 140 -7.82 -12.75 10.97
N ILE A 141 -7.18 -11.71 11.48
CA ILE A 141 -6.70 -10.57 10.72
C ILE A 141 -5.18 -10.56 10.76
N ASN A 142 -4.54 -10.68 9.61
CA ASN A 142 -3.10 -10.58 9.50
C ASN A 142 -2.74 -9.21 8.93
N MET A 143 -1.75 -8.55 9.52
CA MET A 143 -1.14 -7.34 9.01
C MET A 143 0.28 -7.63 8.59
N ILE A 144 0.66 -7.22 7.39
CA ILE A 144 1.95 -7.51 6.77
C ILE A 144 2.66 -6.19 6.52
N ALA A 145 3.59 -5.82 7.41
CA ALA A 145 4.55 -4.74 7.19
C ALA A 145 5.52 -5.18 6.11
N SER A 146 5.42 -4.62 4.91
CA SER A 146 5.99 -5.22 3.70
C SER A 146 7.53 -5.21 3.68
N HIS A 147 8.15 -4.17 4.24
CA HIS A 147 9.61 -4.08 4.27
C HIS A 147 10.20 -4.90 5.43
N PRO A 148 11.23 -5.75 5.20
CA PRO A 148 11.77 -6.65 6.22
C PRO A 148 12.28 -5.94 7.49
N THR A 149 12.70 -4.70 7.37
CA THR A 149 13.23 -3.86 8.47
C THR A 149 12.62 -2.45 8.46
N GLY A 150 11.46 -2.27 7.81
CA GLY A 150 10.80 -0.97 7.69
C GLY A 150 10.13 -0.56 8.99
N GLU A 151 10.66 0.48 9.62
CA GLU A 151 10.13 1.06 10.85
C GLU A 151 8.78 1.74 10.59
N ASP A 152 8.64 2.37 9.42
CA ASP A 152 7.43 3.04 8.95
C ASP A 152 6.24 2.09 8.76
N ASP A 153 6.45 0.96 8.07
CA ASP A 153 5.42 -0.06 7.86
C ASP A 153 4.99 -0.68 9.20
N LEU A 154 5.96 -0.99 10.07
CA LEU A 154 5.69 -1.57 11.38
C LEU A 154 4.94 -0.61 12.29
N ALA A 155 5.34 0.66 12.33
CA ALA A 155 4.64 1.69 13.10
C ALA A 155 3.18 1.87 12.64
N CYS A 156 2.95 1.82 11.32
CA CYS A 156 1.63 1.86 10.74
C CYS A 156 0.80 0.61 11.13
N ALA A 157 1.40 -0.58 11.12
CA ALA A 157 0.74 -1.82 11.54
C ALA A 157 0.30 -1.75 13.01
N LEU A 158 1.18 -1.32 13.91
CA LEU A 158 0.88 -1.16 15.33
C LEU A 158 -0.23 -0.12 15.58
N TYR A 159 -0.24 0.96 14.81
CA TYR A 159 -1.32 1.95 14.85
C TYR A 159 -2.66 1.33 14.47
N MET A 160 -2.69 0.60 13.36
CA MET A 160 -3.90 -0.08 12.91
C MET A 160 -4.37 -1.13 13.95
N GLU A 161 -3.45 -1.87 14.56
CA GLU A 161 -3.77 -2.80 15.65
C GLU A 161 -4.43 -2.08 16.82
N SER A 162 -3.93 -0.91 17.20
CA SER A 162 -4.52 -0.12 18.29
C SER A 162 -5.96 0.31 18.00
N ILE A 163 -6.30 0.54 16.73
CA ILE A 163 -7.67 0.84 16.29
C ILE A 163 -8.52 -0.44 16.31
N LEU A 164 -8.01 -1.52 15.76
CA LEU A 164 -8.72 -2.81 15.66
C LEU A 164 -9.04 -3.42 17.03
N THR A 165 -8.15 -3.24 18.01
CA THR A 165 -8.35 -3.70 19.39
C THR A 165 -9.17 -2.72 20.23
N GLY A 166 -9.36 -1.49 19.77
CA GLY A 166 -10.02 -0.43 20.51
C GLY A 166 -9.17 0.14 21.65
N SER A 167 -7.88 -0.20 21.73
CA SER A 167 -6.99 0.30 22.79
C SER A 167 -6.71 1.79 22.66
N GLY A 168 -6.64 2.32 21.44
CA GLY A 168 -6.34 3.72 21.14
C GLY A 168 -5.00 4.22 21.72
N THR A 169 -4.08 3.30 22.00
CA THR A 169 -2.80 3.60 22.69
C THR A 169 -1.81 4.31 21.79
N ILE A 170 -1.87 4.07 20.48
CA ILE A 170 -0.97 4.68 19.50
C ILE A 170 -1.70 5.84 18.80
N LYS A 171 -1.08 7.01 18.81
CA LYS A 171 -1.62 8.23 18.20
C LYS A 171 -0.97 8.48 16.84
N PRO A 172 -1.70 9.11 15.89
CA PRO A 172 -1.15 9.42 14.56
C PRO A 172 0.19 10.16 14.63
N GLU A 173 0.34 11.10 15.56
CA GLU A 173 1.55 11.92 15.70
C GLU A 173 2.79 11.09 16.02
N SER A 174 2.64 10.00 16.78
CA SER A 174 3.76 9.08 17.05
C SER A 174 4.14 8.29 15.80
N VAL A 175 3.16 7.87 15.00
CA VAL A 175 3.43 7.16 13.73
C VAL A 175 4.12 8.08 12.72
N ILE A 176 3.63 9.32 12.58
CA ILE A 176 4.26 10.33 11.73
C ILE A 176 5.74 10.51 12.10
N LYS A 177 6.04 10.57 13.40
CA LYS A 177 7.43 10.67 13.88
C LYS A 177 8.27 9.46 13.47
N GLU A 178 7.73 8.25 13.57
CA GLU A 178 8.44 7.04 13.12
C GLU A 178 8.65 7.04 11.61
N ILE A 179 7.65 7.42 10.81
CA ILE A 179 7.73 7.50 9.34
C ILE A 179 8.87 8.45 8.91
N VAL A 180 8.89 9.68 9.45
CA VAL A 180 9.88 10.68 9.02
C VAL A 180 11.29 10.39 9.53
N ASN A 181 11.44 9.58 10.60
CA ASN A 181 12.73 9.15 11.14
C ASN A 181 13.17 7.77 10.65
N ALA A 182 12.31 7.06 9.90
CA ALA A 182 12.61 5.73 9.39
C ALA A 182 13.92 5.72 8.57
N SER A 183 14.64 4.61 8.63
CA SER A 183 15.88 4.44 7.88
C SER A 183 15.70 4.68 6.39
N VAL A 184 14.55 4.27 5.85
CA VAL A 184 14.19 4.49 4.44
C VAL A 184 13.93 5.96 4.11
N ALA A 185 13.47 6.78 5.06
CA ALA A 185 13.18 8.20 4.85
C ALA A 185 14.46 9.04 4.63
N LYS A 186 15.60 8.61 5.18
CA LYS A 186 16.86 9.38 5.10
C LYS A 186 17.28 9.69 3.67
N LYS A 187 17.07 8.77 2.73
CA LYS A 187 17.43 8.98 1.31
C LYS A 187 16.60 10.05 0.62
N PHE A 188 15.38 10.34 1.13
CA PHE A 188 14.54 11.42 0.62
C PHE A 188 14.99 12.80 1.10
N LEU A 189 15.76 12.85 2.19
CA LEU A 189 16.31 14.06 2.77
C LEU A 189 17.76 14.31 2.36
N ASP A 190 18.38 13.39 1.60
CA ASP A 190 19.74 13.47 1.13
C ASP A 190 19.81 14.19 -0.24
N PRO A 191 20.38 15.40 -0.31
CA PRO A 191 20.54 16.14 -1.58
C PRO A 191 21.37 15.39 -2.63
N GLY A 192 22.19 14.43 -2.21
CA GLY A 192 22.99 13.58 -3.09
C GLY A 192 22.16 12.50 -3.81
N GLN A 193 20.87 12.37 -3.49
CA GLN A 193 19.99 11.35 -4.04
C GLN A 193 18.75 11.97 -4.75
N PRO A 194 18.93 12.64 -5.90
CA PRO A 194 17.85 13.39 -6.55
C PRO A 194 16.68 12.53 -7.05
N ALA A 195 16.82 11.22 -7.09
CA ALA A 195 15.74 10.28 -7.43
C ALA A 195 14.67 10.15 -6.33
N PHE A 196 14.96 10.63 -5.11
CA PHE A 196 14.06 10.58 -3.95
C PHE A 196 13.57 12.00 -3.63
N ASN A 197 12.30 12.27 -3.92
CA ASN A 197 11.71 13.59 -3.70
C ASN A 197 11.30 13.75 -2.21
N PRO A 198 11.83 14.77 -1.50
CA PRO A 198 11.43 15.04 -0.10
C PRO A 198 9.92 15.23 0.09
N ALA A 199 9.22 15.79 -0.91
CA ALA A 199 7.79 15.96 -0.87
C ALA A 199 7.01 14.63 -0.71
N ASP A 200 7.59 13.51 -1.15
CA ASP A 200 6.97 12.19 -0.96
C ASP A 200 6.74 11.86 0.52
N LEU A 201 7.61 12.33 1.43
CA LEU A 201 7.46 12.08 2.86
C LEU A 201 6.23 12.77 3.45
N GLU A 202 5.85 13.94 2.94
CA GLU A 202 4.63 14.63 3.36
C GLU A 202 3.40 13.80 3.00
N PHE A 203 3.36 13.20 1.80
CA PHE A 203 2.29 12.30 1.38
C PHE A 203 2.26 11.01 2.19
N CYS A 204 3.44 10.45 2.52
CA CYS A 204 3.54 9.22 3.31
C CYS A 204 3.19 9.42 4.78
N SER A 205 3.33 10.62 5.33
CA SER A 205 3.07 10.95 6.73
C SER A 205 1.75 11.71 6.97
N ASN A 206 0.94 11.93 5.94
CA ASN A 206 -0.34 12.62 6.06
C ASN A 206 -1.50 11.62 6.02
N GLU A 207 -2.29 11.56 7.10
CA GLU A 207 -3.50 10.75 7.16
C GLU A 207 -4.66 11.48 6.47
N THR A 208 -5.30 10.83 5.49
CA THR A 208 -6.40 11.41 4.70
C THR A 208 -7.67 10.59 4.89
N ASP A 209 -8.74 11.21 5.34
CA ASP A 209 -10.07 10.59 5.37
C ASP A 209 -10.70 10.74 3.96
N CYS A 210 -10.75 9.63 3.22
CA CYS A 210 -11.13 9.63 1.81
C CYS A 210 -12.42 8.86 1.49
N GLY A 211 -13.06 8.25 2.51
CA GLY A 211 -14.32 7.51 2.35
C GLY A 211 -14.20 6.17 1.61
N PHE A 212 -13.00 5.69 1.31
CA PHE A 212 -12.80 4.39 0.63
C PHE A 212 -11.61 3.62 1.19
N VAL A 213 -11.60 2.32 0.91
CA VAL A 213 -10.45 1.43 1.15
C VAL A 213 -9.98 0.82 -0.16
N MET A 214 -8.74 0.37 -0.18
CA MET A 214 -8.14 -0.33 -1.30
C MET A 214 -8.15 -1.83 -1.03
N LYS A 215 -8.88 -2.59 -1.86
CA LYS A 215 -9.02 -4.04 -1.76
C LYS A 215 -8.44 -4.70 -3.00
N ILE A 216 -7.81 -5.86 -2.85
CA ILE A 216 -7.37 -6.66 -4.00
C ILE A 216 -8.50 -7.60 -4.41
N ASP A 217 -8.89 -7.51 -5.68
CA ASP A 217 -9.69 -8.52 -6.38
C ASP A 217 -8.73 -9.49 -7.09
N PRO A 218 -8.66 -10.76 -6.67
CA PRO A 218 -7.79 -11.76 -7.29
C PRO A 218 -8.46 -12.49 -8.46
N THR A 219 -9.72 -12.20 -8.81
CA THR A 219 -10.54 -13.04 -9.72
C THR A 219 -10.31 -12.72 -11.19
N GLY A 220 -9.69 -11.57 -11.52
CA GLY A 220 -9.37 -11.17 -12.88
C GLY A 220 -8.13 -11.86 -13.46
N GLU A 221 -7.73 -11.44 -14.65
CA GLU A 221 -6.48 -11.92 -15.28
C GLU A 221 -5.24 -11.56 -14.43
N PHE A 222 -5.32 -10.42 -13.75
CA PHE A 222 -4.29 -9.94 -12.84
C PHE A 222 -4.93 -9.60 -11.49
N PRO A 223 -4.23 -9.84 -10.35
CA PRO A 223 -4.68 -9.30 -9.08
C PRO A 223 -4.80 -7.77 -9.19
N THR A 224 -5.97 -7.25 -8.87
CA THR A 224 -6.32 -5.85 -9.15
C THR A 224 -6.68 -5.14 -7.85
N ILE A 225 -6.01 -4.02 -7.56
CA ILE A 225 -6.46 -3.12 -6.50
C ILE A 225 -7.67 -2.35 -7.02
N VAL A 226 -8.75 -2.43 -6.27
CA VAL A 226 -9.99 -1.69 -6.52
C VAL A 226 -10.32 -0.79 -5.34
N ARG A 227 -10.96 0.33 -5.63
CA ARG A 227 -11.53 1.22 -4.63
C ARG A 227 -12.87 0.65 -4.15
N VAL A 228 -13.06 0.54 -2.84
CA VAL A 228 -14.31 0.07 -2.23
C VAL A 228 -14.79 1.15 -1.25
N GLU A 229 -16.03 1.60 -1.42
CA GLU A 229 -16.70 2.60 -0.60
C GLU A 229 -17.78 1.95 0.27
N ASP A 230 -18.16 2.58 1.37
CA ASP A 230 -19.38 2.22 2.09
C ASP A 230 -20.62 2.54 1.23
N GLU A 231 -21.58 1.60 1.17
CA GLU A 231 -22.90 1.81 0.61
C GLU A 231 -23.76 2.71 1.49
#